data_c5f3f1abeaf44f518c308ab452c16817
#
_entry.id   c5f3f1abeaf44f518c308ab452c16817
#
_cell.length_a   1.000
_cell.length_b   1.000
_cell.length_c   1.000
_cell.angle_alpha   90.00
_cell.angle_beta   90.00
_cell.angle_gamma   90.00
#
_symmetry.space_group_name_H-M   'P 1'
#
loop_
_entity.id
_entity.type
_entity.pdbx_description
1 polymer ?
#
loop_
_entity_poly.entity_id
_entity_poly.type
_entity_poly.pdbx_seq_one_letter_code
_entity_poly.pdbx_strand_id
1 'polypeptide(L)'
;MKRLLCIVGSMNAGGAETFLMKIYRQLDKTKYQMDFAVAVQEKGFYDDEIFSMGGKIFYITPKSEGVLKNFCSIRKLVKYEKYQCVLRTSQHSLSALELLAAWLGGAKTRVFRSSNSNTTTGGGMDLKLHKLCAFMPRWFANVRIAPSTEAAEFMFGKDCVLKGKAKIVHNGIDLSLYCYSDENRRSVRKEFGIEDKYVVGHVGRFNQQKNHKKLIEIFTELKRVKPNAVLLLVGKGELEEAVHKLVQEKGIEDSVIFSGVRSDVSRLLSGMDVFVFPSLYEGMPNTVVEAQATGLPCVISDTITKEAAITNIVEFVELESSAKIWMSKILETSEKKLLVC
;
A
#
# COMPACT_ATOMS: atom_id res chain seq x y z
N MET A 1 10.05 24.97 15.24
CA MET A 1 9.35 23.91 14.49
C MET A 1 10.33 22.78 14.19
N LYS A 2 10.00 21.54 14.55
CA LYS A 2 10.85 20.36 14.27
C LYS A 2 10.48 19.80 12.89
N ARG A 3 11.50 19.52 12.06
CA ARG A 3 11.29 18.95 10.72
C ARG A 3 11.75 17.50 10.65
N LEU A 4 10.95 16.64 10.03
CA LEU A 4 11.22 15.24 9.73
C LEU A 4 11.47 15.10 8.22
N LEU A 5 12.59 14.52 7.83
CA LEU A 5 12.83 14.13 6.45
C LEU A 5 12.38 12.69 6.22
N CYS A 6 11.44 12.49 5.30
CA CYS A 6 10.97 11.19 4.86
C CYS A 6 11.66 10.81 3.54
N ILE A 7 12.41 9.72 3.50
CA ILE A 7 13.04 9.20 2.28
C ILE A 7 12.12 8.13 1.70
N VAL A 8 11.66 8.35 0.47
CA VAL A 8 10.76 7.45 -0.28
C VAL A 8 11.21 7.34 -1.75
N GLY A 9 10.60 6.45 -2.52
CA GLY A 9 10.89 6.33 -3.95
C GLY A 9 10.33 7.51 -4.76
N SER A 10 9.07 7.82 -4.56
CA SER A 10 8.32 8.92 -5.17
C SER A 10 7.21 9.36 -4.22
N MET A 11 6.46 10.39 -4.55
CA MET A 11 5.21 10.75 -3.84
C MET A 11 3.97 10.42 -4.68
N ASN A 12 4.01 9.34 -5.44
CA ASN A 12 2.85 8.78 -6.13
C ASN A 12 1.90 8.03 -5.18
N ALA A 13 0.67 7.74 -5.64
CA ALA A 13 -0.33 7.04 -4.86
C ALA A 13 0.06 5.57 -4.61
N GLY A 14 0.83 5.33 -3.56
CA GLY A 14 1.26 4.02 -3.08
C GLY A 14 0.98 3.85 -1.58
N GLY A 15 1.04 2.61 -1.08
CA GLY A 15 0.69 2.33 0.33
C GLY A 15 1.60 3.01 1.35
N ALA A 16 2.90 3.13 1.06
CA ALA A 16 3.87 3.78 1.94
C ALA A 16 3.69 5.31 1.93
N GLU A 17 3.48 5.89 0.76
CA GLU A 17 3.25 7.32 0.54
C GLU A 17 1.92 7.76 1.15
N THR A 18 0.85 6.99 0.90
CA THR A 18 -0.46 7.24 1.52
C THR A 18 -0.41 7.19 3.04
N PHE A 19 0.34 6.25 3.63
CA PHE A 19 0.56 6.21 5.08
C PHE A 19 1.23 7.49 5.59
N LEU A 20 2.28 7.97 4.93
CA LEU A 20 2.97 9.21 5.32
C LEU A 20 2.05 10.44 5.18
N MET A 21 1.24 10.49 4.12
CA MET A 21 0.29 11.58 3.91
C MET A 21 -0.84 11.57 4.95
N LYS A 22 -1.35 10.39 5.35
CA LYS A 22 -2.33 10.29 6.46
C LYS A 22 -1.77 10.89 7.76
N ILE A 23 -0.51 10.60 8.08
CA ILE A 23 0.17 11.19 9.24
C ILE A 23 0.33 12.71 9.04
N TYR A 24 0.80 13.14 7.86
CA TYR A 24 1.10 14.54 7.60
C TYR A 24 -0.15 15.42 7.66
N ARG A 25 -1.31 14.93 7.20
CA ARG A 25 -2.59 15.66 7.29
C ARG A 25 -2.99 15.94 8.75
N GLN A 26 -2.76 14.97 9.65
CA GLN A 26 -3.15 15.03 11.06
C GLN A 26 -2.08 15.69 11.99
N LEU A 27 -0.90 15.98 11.44
CA LEU A 27 0.20 16.50 12.23
C LEU A 27 -0.08 17.95 12.67
N ASP A 28 0.23 18.28 13.94
CA ASP A 28 0.25 19.68 14.41
C ASP A 28 1.39 20.44 13.71
N LYS A 29 1.03 21.13 12.64
CA LYS A 29 1.98 21.83 11.76
C LYS A 29 2.61 23.07 12.40
N THR A 30 2.13 23.48 13.57
CA THR A 30 2.77 24.58 14.36
C THR A 30 4.03 24.07 15.06
N LYS A 31 4.09 22.77 15.39
CA LYS A 31 5.21 22.15 16.12
C LYS A 31 6.10 21.30 15.23
N TYR A 32 5.51 20.61 14.24
CA TYR A 32 6.17 19.61 13.40
C TYR A 32 5.90 19.86 11.93
N GLN A 33 6.85 19.49 11.08
CA GLN A 33 6.73 19.57 9.64
C GLN A 33 7.37 18.33 9.00
N MET A 34 6.81 17.86 7.89
CA MET A 34 7.38 16.76 7.11
C MET A 34 7.88 17.27 5.77
N ASP A 35 9.08 16.83 5.41
CA ASP A 35 9.70 17.04 4.12
C ASP A 35 10.02 15.69 3.49
N PHE A 36 10.12 15.64 2.17
CA PHE A 36 10.26 14.40 1.44
C PHE A 36 11.51 14.44 0.54
N ALA A 37 12.32 13.38 0.59
CA ALA A 37 13.42 13.15 -0.33
C ALA A 37 13.01 12.01 -1.27
N VAL A 38 12.88 12.31 -2.56
CA VAL A 38 12.37 11.40 -3.59
C VAL A 38 13.44 11.09 -4.63
N ALA A 39 13.50 9.85 -5.10
CA ALA A 39 14.44 9.41 -6.13
C ALA A 39 13.91 9.59 -7.54
N VAL A 40 12.58 9.54 -7.73
CA VAL A 40 11.93 9.81 -9.02
C VAL A 40 11.92 11.31 -9.25
N GLN A 41 12.41 11.75 -10.43
CA GLN A 41 12.59 13.16 -10.75
C GLN A 41 11.31 13.83 -11.33
N GLU A 42 10.24 13.05 -11.45
CA GLU A 42 8.95 13.52 -11.96
C GLU A 42 8.04 13.93 -10.81
N LYS A 43 7.12 14.86 -11.10
CA LYS A 43 6.10 15.31 -10.15
C LYS A 43 5.23 14.14 -9.69
N GLY A 44 5.16 13.95 -8.38
CA GLY A 44 4.33 12.93 -7.75
C GLY A 44 2.87 13.36 -7.56
N PHE A 45 2.00 12.39 -7.33
CA PHE A 45 0.56 12.60 -7.10
C PHE A 45 0.28 13.52 -5.90
N TYR A 46 1.09 13.44 -4.84
CA TYR A 46 0.89 14.20 -3.60
C TYR A 46 1.69 15.51 -3.51
N ASP A 47 2.46 15.89 -4.53
CA ASP A 47 3.41 16.99 -4.45
C ASP A 47 2.73 18.33 -4.16
N ASP A 48 1.64 18.66 -4.87
CA ASP A 48 0.90 19.91 -4.66
C ASP A 48 0.31 19.99 -3.25
N GLU A 49 -0.19 18.90 -2.74
CA GLU A 49 -0.74 18.81 -1.37
C GLU A 49 0.38 19.02 -0.33
N ILE A 50 1.55 18.40 -0.54
CA ILE A 50 2.72 18.59 0.34
C ILE A 50 3.12 20.05 0.39
N PHE A 51 3.22 20.72 -0.76
CA PHE A 51 3.56 22.14 -0.83
C PHE A 51 2.51 23.03 -0.17
N SER A 52 1.22 22.75 -0.38
CA SER A 52 0.12 23.50 0.25
C SER A 52 0.15 23.42 1.78
N MET A 53 0.66 22.33 2.33
CA MET A 53 0.84 22.13 3.78
C MET A 53 2.18 22.66 4.31
N GLY A 54 3.02 23.31 3.49
CA GLY A 54 4.31 23.89 3.86
C GLY A 54 5.48 22.91 3.92
N GLY A 55 5.31 21.69 3.40
CA GLY A 55 6.37 20.69 3.22
C GLY A 55 7.24 21.01 2.01
N LYS A 56 8.44 20.41 1.99
CA LYS A 56 9.40 20.52 0.89
C LYS A 56 9.61 19.15 0.26
N ILE A 57 9.89 19.15 -1.05
CA ILE A 57 10.31 17.96 -1.78
C ILE A 57 11.72 18.19 -2.30
N PHE A 58 12.61 17.26 -2.03
CA PHE A 58 13.98 17.25 -2.48
C PHE A 58 14.20 16.06 -3.40
N TYR A 59 14.72 16.33 -4.58
CA TYR A 59 15.10 15.26 -5.52
C TYR A 59 16.51 14.79 -5.19
N ILE A 60 16.64 13.50 -4.86
CA ILE A 60 17.92 12.84 -4.58
C ILE A 60 18.32 11.95 -5.76
N THR A 61 19.61 11.72 -5.92
CA THR A 61 20.12 10.84 -7.00
C THR A 61 19.53 9.43 -6.85
N PRO A 62 18.90 8.85 -7.87
CA PRO A 62 18.41 7.48 -7.87
C PRO A 62 19.53 6.46 -7.65
N LYS A 63 19.22 5.33 -7.00
CA LYS A 63 20.19 4.22 -6.85
C LYS A 63 20.61 3.59 -8.17
N SER A 64 19.77 3.65 -9.19
CA SER A 64 20.09 3.22 -10.57
C SER A 64 21.24 3.97 -11.19
N GLU A 65 21.46 5.23 -10.79
CA GLU A 65 22.60 6.05 -11.22
C GLU A 65 23.86 5.83 -10.38
N GLY A 66 23.76 5.06 -9.32
CA GLY A 66 24.87 4.67 -8.45
C GLY A 66 24.57 4.83 -6.96
N VAL A 67 24.81 3.75 -6.22
CA VAL A 67 24.54 3.68 -4.76
C VAL A 67 25.37 4.74 -3.99
N LEU A 68 26.62 4.98 -4.40
CA LEU A 68 27.50 5.98 -3.77
C LEU A 68 27.01 7.41 -4.05
N LYS A 69 26.53 7.69 -5.26
CA LYS A 69 25.96 9.01 -5.61
C LYS A 69 24.70 9.28 -4.77
N ASN A 70 23.80 8.30 -4.69
CA ASN A 70 22.61 8.37 -3.83
C ASN A 70 22.99 8.63 -2.37
N PHE A 71 23.93 7.88 -1.84
CA PHE A 71 24.45 8.04 -0.48
C PHE A 71 24.99 9.45 -0.21
N CYS A 72 25.83 9.96 -1.12
CA CYS A 72 26.41 11.32 -1.02
C CYS A 72 25.33 12.41 -1.09
N SER A 73 24.30 12.25 -1.97
CA SER A 73 23.22 13.23 -2.10
C SER A 73 22.41 13.32 -0.81
N ILE A 74 22.06 12.19 -0.19
CA ILE A 74 21.33 12.17 1.09
C ILE A 74 22.16 12.76 2.22
N ARG A 75 23.43 12.37 2.31
CA ARG A 75 24.33 12.93 3.33
C ARG A 75 24.45 14.45 3.23
N LYS A 76 24.62 14.99 2.00
CA LYS A 76 24.68 16.42 1.73
C LYS A 76 23.38 17.12 2.12
N LEU A 77 22.24 16.57 1.70
CA LEU A 77 20.91 17.12 2.02
C LEU A 77 20.71 17.22 3.53
N VAL A 78 20.92 16.12 4.27
CA VAL A 78 20.73 16.06 5.72
C VAL A 78 21.64 17.07 6.44
N LYS A 79 22.92 17.16 6.00
CA LYS A 79 23.89 18.09 6.58
C LYS A 79 23.53 19.56 6.30
N TYR A 80 23.15 19.88 5.06
CA TYR A 80 22.86 21.26 4.63
C TYR A 80 21.57 21.77 5.29
N GLU A 81 20.49 21.00 5.22
CA GLU A 81 19.18 21.35 5.82
C GLU A 81 19.12 21.08 7.34
N LYS A 82 20.19 20.51 7.93
CA LYS A 82 20.34 20.21 9.37
C LYS A 82 19.25 19.32 9.96
N TYR A 83 18.76 18.33 9.19
CA TYR A 83 17.76 17.38 9.68
C TYR A 83 18.29 16.55 10.85
N GLN A 84 17.56 16.60 11.98
CA GLN A 84 17.86 15.80 13.17
C GLN A 84 17.10 14.47 13.19
N CYS A 85 16.00 14.36 12.44
CA CYS A 85 15.17 13.18 12.34
C CYS A 85 14.96 12.80 10.88
N VAL A 86 15.26 11.54 10.55
CA VAL A 86 15.10 10.98 9.21
C VAL A 86 14.33 9.67 9.31
N LEU A 87 13.29 9.52 8.48
CA LEU A 87 12.52 8.29 8.33
C LEU A 87 12.74 7.70 6.94
N ARG A 88 13.06 6.43 6.88
CA ARG A 88 13.10 5.63 5.65
C ARG A 88 12.02 4.58 5.67
N THR A 89 11.11 4.60 4.71
CA THR A 89 10.15 3.53 4.47
C THR A 89 10.64 2.65 3.33
N SER A 90 10.79 1.35 3.55
CA SER A 90 11.24 0.40 2.53
C SER A 90 10.84 -1.04 2.85
N GLN A 91 10.83 -1.86 1.81
CA GLN A 91 10.67 -3.31 1.87
C GLN A 91 11.99 -4.09 1.73
N HIS A 92 13.11 -3.39 1.50
CA HIS A 92 14.43 -4.01 1.31
C HIS A 92 15.46 -3.47 2.31
N SER A 93 16.20 -4.37 2.97
CA SER A 93 17.19 -4.05 4.03
C SER A 93 18.34 -3.15 3.55
N LEU A 94 18.77 -3.28 2.29
CA LEU A 94 19.83 -2.44 1.69
C LEU A 94 19.48 -0.94 1.75
N SER A 95 18.21 -0.58 1.81
CA SER A 95 17.78 0.81 1.95
C SER A 95 18.20 1.45 3.28
N ALA A 96 18.67 0.66 4.25
CA ALA A 96 19.25 1.21 5.47
C ALA A 96 20.58 1.96 5.26
N LEU A 97 21.26 1.79 4.11
CA LEU A 97 22.38 2.64 3.72
C LEU A 97 22.03 4.12 3.66
N GLU A 98 20.78 4.43 3.32
CA GLU A 98 20.27 5.81 3.32
C GLU A 98 20.21 6.39 4.76
N LEU A 99 19.94 5.56 5.76
CA LEU A 99 20.02 5.97 7.17
C LEU A 99 21.46 6.11 7.66
N LEU A 100 22.38 5.31 7.15
CA LEU A 100 23.82 5.51 7.40
C LEU A 100 24.28 6.85 6.81
N ALA A 101 23.87 7.18 5.59
CA ALA A 101 24.15 8.49 4.97
C ALA A 101 23.57 9.64 5.81
N ALA A 102 22.34 9.48 6.29
CA ALA A 102 21.69 10.44 7.17
C ALA A 102 22.44 10.62 8.51
N TRP A 103 22.90 9.52 9.12
CA TRP A 103 23.71 9.56 10.33
C TRP A 103 25.00 10.34 10.11
N LEU A 104 25.74 10.04 9.05
CA LEU A 104 26.96 10.77 8.68
C LEU A 104 26.69 12.22 8.24
N GLY A 105 25.43 12.55 7.91
CA GLY A 105 24.92 13.91 7.68
C GLY A 105 24.58 14.67 8.97
N GLY A 106 24.52 13.97 10.13
CA GLY A 106 24.22 14.56 11.45
C GLY A 106 22.85 14.21 12.03
N ALA A 107 22.06 13.34 11.39
CA ALA A 107 20.76 12.92 11.90
C ALA A 107 20.92 12.07 13.18
N LYS A 108 20.30 12.50 14.28
CA LYS A 108 20.32 11.81 15.57
C LYS A 108 19.27 10.71 15.65
N THR A 109 18.06 10.99 15.17
CA THR A 109 16.94 10.03 15.12
C THR A 109 16.82 9.45 13.71
N ARG A 110 16.93 8.16 13.60
CA ARG A 110 16.89 7.42 12.32
C ARG A 110 15.88 6.31 12.42
N VAL A 111 14.74 6.54 11.78
CA VAL A 111 13.60 5.62 11.79
C VAL A 111 13.63 4.77 10.53
N PHE A 112 13.64 3.45 10.68
CA PHE A 112 13.35 2.54 9.59
C PHE A 112 11.95 1.97 9.74
N ARG A 113 11.10 2.19 8.75
CA ARG A 113 9.78 1.59 8.66
C ARG A 113 9.80 0.48 7.63
N SER A 114 9.59 -0.76 8.08
CA SER A 114 9.25 -1.85 7.15
C SER A 114 7.91 -1.58 6.50
N SER A 115 7.80 -1.74 5.20
CA SER A 115 6.53 -1.50 4.49
C SER A 115 5.85 -2.77 4.00
N ASN A 116 6.54 -3.91 4.04
CA ASN A 116 6.03 -5.15 3.50
C ASN A 116 6.63 -6.38 4.21
N SER A 117 5.99 -7.54 4.01
CA SER A 117 6.43 -8.85 4.52
C SER A 117 7.26 -9.66 3.50
N ASN A 118 7.53 -9.08 2.32
CA ASN A 118 8.37 -9.67 1.27
C ASN A 118 9.02 -8.58 0.40
N THR A 119 9.96 -8.96 -0.50
CA THR A 119 10.53 -8.07 -1.50
C THR A 119 9.69 -8.08 -2.78
N THR A 120 9.49 -6.92 -3.43
CA THR A 120 8.62 -6.78 -4.61
C THR A 120 9.26 -7.23 -5.92
N THR A 121 10.56 -7.28 -6.00
CA THR A 121 11.25 -7.65 -7.23
C THR A 121 11.46 -9.16 -7.25
N GLY A 122 10.59 -9.83 -7.97
CA GLY A 122 10.46 -11.27 -8.11
C GLY A 122 11.68 -12.03 -8.61
N GLY A 123 12.77 -12.00 -7.86
CA GLY A 123 13.92 -12.84 -8.14
C GLY A 123 14.54 -13.34 -6.84
N GLY A 124 14.86 -14.63 -6.76
CA GLY A 124 15.55 -15.21 -5.61
C GLY A 124 16.85 -14.48 -5.22
N MET A 125 17.41 -13.67 -6.13
CA MET A 125 18.59 -12.84 -5.90
C MET A 125 18.30 -11.62 -5.01
N ASP A 126 17.15 -10.96 -5.20
CA ASP A 126 16.75 -9.81 -4.38
C ASP A 126 16.50 -10.23 -2.92
N LEU A 127 15.83 -11.35 -2.73
CA LEU A 127 15.63 -11.93 -1.39
C LEU A 127 16.96 -12.37 -0.74
N LYS A 128 17.90 -12.93 -1.52
CA LYS A 128 19.23 -13.28 -1.02
C LYS A 128 20.00 -12.03 -0.57
N LEU A 129 19.98 -10.97 -1.38
CA LEU A 129 20.61 -9.69 -1.05
C LEU A 129 19.94 -9.04 0.17
N HIS A 130 18.59 -9.09 0.26
CA HIS A 130 17.87 -8.65 1.46
C HIS A 130 18.36 -9.38 2.73
N LYS A 131 18.43 -10.70 2.68
CA LYS A 131 18.90 -11.52 3.82
C LYS A 131 20.34 -11.21 4.19
N LEU A 132 21.24 -11.07 3.21
CA LEU A 132 22.64 -10.70 3.44
C LEU A 132 22.75 -9.33 4.13
N CYS A 133 21.92 -8.37 3.74
CA CYS A 133 21.91 -7.02 4.29
C CYS A 133 21.00 -6.84 5.53
N ALA A 134 20.38 -7.91 6.05
CA ALA A 134 19.39 -7.85 7.14
C ALA A 134 19.94 -7.27 8.47
N PHE A 135 21.25 -7.20 8.64
CA PHE A 135 21.87 -6.54 9.79
C PHE A 135 21.81 -5.01 9.70
N MET A 136 21.77 -4.43 8.49
CA MET A 136 21.85 -2.98 8.27
C MET A 136 20.70 -2.20 8.92
N PRO A 137 19.40 -2.55 8.77
CA PRO A 137 18.33 -1.86 9.46
C PRO A 137 18.47 -1.90 10.98
N ARG A 138 19.07 -2.98 11.51
CA ARG A 138 19.30 -3.15 12.96
C ARG A 138 20.42 -2.27 13.50
N TRP A 139 21.41 -1.94 12.67
CA TRP A 139 22.58 -1.15 13.06
C TRP A 139 22.39 0.34 12.76
N PHE A 140 21.81 0.67 11.61
CA PHE A 140 21.73 2.07 11.17
C PHE A 140 20.45 2.79 11.61
N ALA A 141 19.39 2.06 11.96
CA ALA A 141 18.21 2.65 12.57
C ALA A 141 18.26 2.52 14.11
N ASN A 142 17.99 3.62 14.81
CA ASN A 142 17.79 3.59 16.26
C ASN A 142 16.30 3.54 16.67
N VAL A 143 15.40 3.75 15.73
CA VAL A 143 13.96 3.49 15.87
C VAL A 143 13.52 2.58 14.72
N ARG A 144 12.83 1.47 15.04
CA ARG A 144 12.35 0.48 14.08
C ARG A 144 10.87 0.29 14.25
N ILE A 145 10.13 0.44 13.16
CA ILE A 145 8.67 0.33 13.16
C ILE A 145 8.20 -0.50 11.98
N ALA A 146 7.06 -1.15 12.13
CA ALA A 146 6.43 -1.93 11.06
C ALA A 146 4.90 -1.89 11.21
N PRO A 147 4.12 -2.14 10.15
CA PRO A 147 2.67 -2.14 10.22
C PRO A 147 2.08 -3.42 10.79
N SER A 148 2.83 -4.53 10.79
CA SER A 148 2.43 -5.83 11.32
C SER A 148 3.64 -6.58 11.88
N THR A 149 3.38 -7.65 12.66
CA THR A 149 4.42 -8.51 13.23
C THR A 149 5.24 -9.17 12.12
N GLU A 150 4.60 -9.69 11.07
CA GLU A 150 5.29 -10.33 9.94
C GLU A 150 6.22 -9.35 9.21
N ALA A 151 5.75 -8.13 8.97
CA ALA A 151 6.58 -7.09 8.33
C ALA A 151 7.76 -6.67 9.22
N ALA A 152 7.58 -6.68 10.56
CA ALA A 152 8.66 -6.43 11.50
C ALA A 152 9.70 -7.55 11.48
N GLU A 153 9.27 -8.79 11.56
CA GLU A 153 10.15 -9.96 11.57
C GLU A 153 10.90 -10.14 10.26
N PHE A 154 10.24 -9.91 9.14
CA PHE A 154 10.88 -9.92 7.82
C PHE A 154 12.06 -8.95 7.75
N MET A 155 11.90 -7.73 8.27
CA MET A 155 12.94 -6.68 8.17
C MET A 155 13.95 -6.72 9.31
N PHE A 156 13.52 -6.98 10.54
CA PHE A 156 14.34 -6.82 11.74
C PHE A 156 14.70 -8.14 12.44
N GLY A 157 14.17 -9.26 11.92
CA GLY A 157 14.44 -10.61 12.41
C GLY A 157 13.39 -11.10 13.42
N LYS A 158 13.35 -12.42 13.56
CA LYS A 158 12.37 -13.15 14.38
C LYS A 158 12.32 -12.62 15.82
N ASP A 159 11.13 -12.58 16.37
CA ASP A 159 10.81 -12.11 17.74
C ASP A 159 11.24 -10.66 18.02
N CYS A 160 11.50 -9.84 17.00
CA CYS A 160 11.99 -8.47 17.20
C CYS A 160 10.98 -7.59 17.98
N VAL A 161 9.70 -7.84 17.82
CA VAL A 161 8.62 -7.14 18.54
C VAL A 161 8.57 -7.60 20.00
N LEU A 162 8.56 -8.91 20.24
CA LEU A 162 8.55 -9.50 21.58
C LEU A 162 9.79 -9.08 22.39
N LYS A 163 10.94 -8.95 21.74
CA LYS A 163 12.20 -8.50 22.35
C LYS A 163 12.30 -6.96 22.47
N GLY A 164 11.25 -6.22 22.18
CA GLY A 164 11.23 -4.75 22.26
C GLY A 164 12.17 -4.04 21.28
N LYS A 165 12.68 -4.77 20.25
CA LYS A 165 13.64 -4.23 19.26
C LYS A 165 12.96 -3.51 18.10
N ALA A 166 11.67 -3.74 17.88
CA ALA A 166 10.83 -3.04 16.91
C ALA A 166 9.46 -2.79 17.52
N LYS A 167 8.76 -1.76 17.03
CA LYS A 167 7.40 -1.41 17.47
C LYS A 167 6.43 -1.57 16.31
N ILE A 168 5.25 -2.10 16.59
CA ILE A 168 4.15 -2.10 15.65
C ILE A 168 3.49 -0.72 15.67
N VAL A 169 3.34 -0.13 14.48
CA VAL A 169 2.60 1.09 14.22
C VAL A 169 1.66 0.79 13.06
N HIS A 170 0.43 0.44 13.41
CA HIS A 170 -0.60 0.11 12.43
C HIS A 170 -0.91 1.31 11.53
N ASN A 171 -1.38 1.01 10.32
CA ASN A 171 -1.82 2.03 9.39
C ASN A 171 -3.14 2.62 9.91
N GLY A 172 -3.10 3.87 10.36
CA GLY A 172 -4.29 4.59 10.79
C GLY A 172 -5.23 4.90 9.62
N ILE A 173 -6.51 5.01 9.92
CA ILE A 173 -7.56 5.40 8.98
C ILE A 173 -8.44 6.46 9.63
N ASP A 174 -8.85 7.44 8.84
CA ASP A 174 -9.87 8.40 9.26
C ASP A 174 -11.26 7.82 8.98
N LEU A 175 -11.88 7.29 10.02
CA LEU A 175 -13.19 6.62 9.90
C LEU A 175 -14.27 7.55 9.35
N SER A 176 -14.18 8.87 9.59
CA SER A 176 -15.16 9.83 9.07
C SER A 176 -15.19 9.88 7.53
N LEU A 177 -14.04 9.58 6.88
CA LEU A 177 -13.92 9.55 5.43
C LEU A 177 -14.37 8.21 4.81
N TYR A 178 -14.34 7.12 5.59
CA TYR A 178 -14.62 5.76 5.11
C TYR A 178 -15.95 5.20 5.62
N CYS A 179 -16.80 6.05 6.18
CA CYS A 179 -18.15 5.64 6.53
C CYS A 179 -18.96 5.32 5.26
N TYR A 180 -19.70 4.20 5.27
CA TYR A 180 -20.62 3.87 4.18
C TYR A 180 -21.65 4.98 3.99
N SER A 181 -21.98 5.29 2.75
CA SER A 181 -22.98 6.28 2.37
C SER A 181 -23.82 5.79 1.19
N ASP A 182 -25.14 5.75 1.39
CA ASP A 182 -26.08 5.46 0.30
C ASP A 182 -26.02 6.50 -0.84
N GLU A 183 -25.71 7.75 -0.52
CA GLU A 183 -25.49 8.80 -1.50
C GLU A 183 -24.26 8.51 -2.34
N ASN A 184 -23.12 8.18 -1.70
CA ASN A 184 -21.91 7.77 -2.37
C ASN A 184 -22.15 6.53 -3.24
N ARG A 185 -22.86 5.53 -2.70
CA ARG A 185 -23.19 4.33 -3.46
C ARG A 185 -23.97 4.64 -4.73
N ARG A 186 -25.05 5.44 -4.62
CA ARG A 186 -25.85 5.86 -5.80
C ARG A 186 -25.01 6.67 -6.79
N SER A 187 -24.23 7.62 -6.29
CA SER A 187 -23.37 8.48 -7.11
C SER A 187 -22.33 7.68 -7.90
N VAL A 188 -21.61 6.75 -7.25
CA VAL A 188 -20.60 5.89 -7.89
C VAL A 188 -21.25 4.98 -8.93
N ARG A 189 -22.36 4.34 -8.57
CA ARG A 189 -23.03 3.41 -9.48
C ARG A 189 -23.57 4.10 -10.72
N LYS A 190 -24.10 5.31 -10.57
CA LYS A 190 -24.54 6.16 -11.69
C LYS A 190 -23.35 6.62 -12.54
N GLU A 191 -22.23 7.01 -11.93
CA GLU A 191 -21.02 7.43 -12.64
C GLU A 191 -20.50 6.36 -13.60
N PHE A 192 -20.57 5.08 -13.19
CA PHE A 192 -20.09 3.97 -14.00
C PHE A 192 -21.17 3.20 -14.76
N GLY A 193 -22.45 3.56 -14.65
CA GLY A 193 -23.58 2.86 -15.29
C GLY A 193 -23.79 1.44 -14.76
N ILE A 194 -23.63 1.25 -13.43
CA ILE A 194 -23.65 -0.06 -12.76
C ILE A 194 -24.70 -0.15 -11.63
N GLU A 195 -25.80 0.60 -11.77
CA GLU A 195 -26.84 0.74 -10.73
C GLU A 195 -27.37 -0.62 -10.25
N ASP A 196 -27.70 -1.50 -11.20
CA ASP A 196 -28.30 -2.83 -10.94
C ASP A 196 -27.26 -3.98 -11.02
N LYS A 197 -25.99 -3.67 -11.00
CA LYS A 197 -24.91 -4.67 -11.11
C LYS A 197 -24.47 -5.16 -9.75
N TYR A 198 -23.94 -6.38 -9.72
CA TYR A 198 -23.16 -6.89 -8.60
C TYR A 198 -21.70 -6.47 -8.78
N VAL A 199 -21.22 -5.59 -7.91
CA VAL A 199 -19.91 -4.92 -8.08
C VAL A 199 -18.84 -5.56 -7.23
N VAL A 200 -17.91 -6.25 -7.88
CA VAL A 200 -16.66 -6.71 -7.28
C VAL A 200 -15.63 -5.60 -7.37
N GLY A 201 -15.03 -5.20 -6.26
CA GLY A 201 -14.04 -4.15 -6.21
C GLY A 201 -12.63 -4.63 -5.95
N HIS A 202 -11.65 -3.95 -6.55
CA HIS A 202 -10.24 -4.08 -6.24
C HIS A 202 -9.56 -2.72 -6.33
N VAL A 203 -8.76 -2.39 -5.32
CA VAL A 203 -7.98 -1.14 -5.28
C VAL A 203 -6.51 -1.50 -5.06
N GLY A 204 -5.67 -1.19 -6.05
CA GLY A 204 -4.25 -1.51 -5.98
C GLY A 204 -3.47 -1.14 -7.22
N ARG A 205 -2.14 -1.03 -7.06
CA ARG A 205 -1.24 -0.81 -8.20
C ARG A 205 -1.20 -2.03 -9.10
N PHE A 206 -1.27 -1.85 -10.40
CA PHE A 206 -1.16 -2.93 -11.38
C PHE A 206 0.29 -3.45 -11.46
N ASN A 207 0.65 -4.28 -10.50
CA ASN A 207 1.97 -4.92 -10.39
C ASN A 207 1.84 -6.40 -10.02
N GLN A 208 2.94 -7.12 -10.03
CA GLN A 208 2.97 -8.54 -9.72
C GLN A 208 2.40 -8.86 -8.33
N GLN A 209 2.71 -8.01 -7.32
CA GLN A 209 2.28 -8.20 -5.94
C GLN A 209 0.76 -8.32 -5.80
N LYS A 210 -0.01 -7.48 -6.52
CA LYS A 210 -1.49 -7.41 -6.45
C LYS A 210 -2.19 -8.54 -7.20
N ASN A 211 -1.46 -9.28 -8.05
CA ASN A 211 -1.91 -10.49 -8.70
C ASN A 211 -3.23 -10.35 -9.47
N HIS A 212 -3.31 -9.31 -10.30
CA HIS A 212 -4.50 -9.06 -11.14
C HIS A 212 -4.84 -10.26 -12.04
N LYS A 213 -3.85 -11.06 -12.43
CA LYS A 213 -4.10 -12.29 -13.21
C LYS A 213 -5.06 -13.23 -12.46
N LYS A 214 -4.76 -13.53 -11.19
CA LYS A 214 -5.64 -14.36 -10.36
C LYS A 214 -7.02 -13.73 -10.17
N LEU A 215 -7.07 -12.40 -9.99
CA LEU A 215 -8.33 -11.67 -9.86
C LEU A 215 -9.23 -11.82 -11.10
N ILE A 216 -8.66 -11.70 -12.31
CA ILE A 216 -9.39 -11.89 -13.56
C ILE A 216 -9.88 -13.35 -13.70
N GLU A 217 -9.07 -14.34 -13.35
CA GLU A 217 -9.48 -15.75 -13.34
C GLU A 217 -10.68 -15.97 -12.40
N ILE A 218 -10.62 -15.43 -11.18
CA ILE A 218 -11.70 -15.50 -10.18
C ILE A 218 -12.96 -14.82 -10.71
N PHE A 219 -12.84 -13.61 -11.25
CA PHE A 219 -13.97 -12.87 -11.77
C PHE A 219 -14.61 -13.56 -12.98
N THR A 220 -13.82 -14.19 -13.85
CA THR A 220 -14.33 -14.99 -14.98
C THR A 220 -15.23 -16.12 -14.51
N GLU A 221 -14.86 -16.86 -13.45
CA GLU A 221 -15.72 -17.89 -12.86
C GLU A 221 -16.98 -17.29 -12.22
N LEU A 222 -16.84 -16.17 -11.50
CA LEU A 222 -18.00 -15.48 -10.91
C LEU A 222 -18.99 -15.01 -11.98
N LYS A 223 -18.51 -14.48 -13.08
CA LYS A 223 -19.35 -13.97 -14.20
C LYS A 223 -20.22 -15.06 -14.80
N ARG A 224 -19.76 -16.32 -14.79
CA ARG A 224 -20.56 -17.48 -15.30
C ARG A 224 -21.80 -17.76 -14.46
N VAL A 225 -21.70 -17.58 -13.13
CA VAL A 225 -22.82 -17.84 -12.20
C VAL A 225 -23.62 -16.58 -11.84
N LYS A 226 -23.03 -15.41 -12.03
CA LYS A 226 -23.65 -14.11 -11.78
C LYS A 226 -23.47 -13.18 -12.99
N PRO A 227 -24.28 -13.37 -14.05
CA PRO A 227 -24.11 -12.65 -15.33
C PRO A 227 -24.18 -11.13 -15.23
N ASN A 228 -24.82 -10.57 -14.20
CA ASN A 228 -24.87 -9.12 -13.93
C ASN A 228 -23.66 -8.61 -13.12
N ALA A 229 -22.64 -9.45 -12.82
CA ALA A 229 -21.45 -8.99 -12.11
C ALA A 229 -20.59 -8.06 -12.97
N VAL A 230 -19.98 -7.07 -12.32
CA VAL A 230 -18.99 -6.13 -12.88
C VAL A 230 -17.78 -6.09 -11.94
N LEU A 231 -16.57 -6.02 -12.50
CA LEU A 231 -15.32 -5.84 -11.78
C LEU A 231 -14.85 -4.38 -11.92
N LEU A 232 -14.76 -3.67 -10.80
CA LEU A 232 -14.25 -2.31 -10.74
C LEU A 232 -12.79 -2.32 -10.26
N LEU A 233 -11.86 -2.01 -11.16
CA LEU A 233 -10.43 -1.94 -10.91
C LEU A 233 -9.99 -0.48 -10.72
N VAL A 234 -9.41 -0.19 -9.55
CA VAL A 234 -8.96 1.16 -9.19
C VAL A 234 -7.44 1.15 -9.02
N GLY A 235 -6.73 1.96 -9.81
CA GLY A 235 -5.28 2.09 -9.80
C GLY A 235 -4.66 2.11 -11.18
N LYS A 236 -3.34 2.15 -11.23
CA LYS A 236 -2.50 2.03 -12.43
C LYS A 236 -1.20 1.30 -12.11
N GLY A 237 -0.48 0.86 -13.11
CA GLY A 237 0.83 0.25 -12.93
C GLY A 237 1.38 -0.40 -14.18
N GLU A 238 2.56 -0.98 -14.06
CA GLU A 238 3.34 -1.57 -15.15
C GLU A 238 2.69 -2.77 -15.83
N LEU A 239 1.72 -3.43 -15.17
CA LEU A 239 1.00 -4.58 -15.73
C LEU A 239 -0.39 -4.23 -16.28
N GLU A 240 -0.77 -2.95 -16.38
CA GLU A 240 -2.11 -2.53 -16.81
C GLU A 240 -2.45 -3.07 -18.21
N GLU A 241 -1.54 -2.91 -19.19
CA GLU A 241 -1.72 -3.42 -20.55
C GLU A 241 -1.89 -4.95 -20.59
N ALA A 242 -1.09 -5.67 -19.78
CA ALA A 242 -1.20 -7.13 -19.69
C ALA A 242 -2.54 -7.57 -19.10
N VAL A 243 -3.09 -6.79 -18.14
CA VAL A 243 -4.42 -7.07 -17.58
C VAL A 243 -5.53 -6.77 -18.59
N HIS A 244 -5.45 -5.67 -19.35
CA HIS A 244 -6.38 -5.39 -20.46
C HIS A 244 -6.42 -6.53 -21.47
N LYS A 245 -5.24 -6.99 -21.91
CA LYS A 245 -5.13 -8.12 -22.83
C LYS A 245 -5.77 -9.38 -22.27
N LEU A 246 -5.52 -9.70 -21.00
CA LEU A 246 -6.12 -10.87 -20.36
C LEU A 246 -7.64 -10.77 -20.26
N VAL A 247 -8.18 -9.59 -20.00
CA VAL A 247 -9.64 -9.33 -20.00
C VAL A 247 -10.24 -9.63 -21.36
N GLN A 248 -9.61 -9.20 -22.45
CA GLN A 248 -10.00 -9.49 -23.83
C GLN A 248 -9.93 -10.98 -24.15
N GLU A 249 -8.82 -11.65 -23.79
CA GLU A 249 -8.66 -13.10 -23.97
C GLU A 249 -9.76 -13.92 -23.25
N LYS A 250 -10.31 -13.38 -22.15
CA LYS A 250 -11.42 -14.00 -21.41
C LYS A 250 -12.81 -13.63 -21.93
N GLY A 251 -12.94 -12.66 -22.84
CA GLY A 251 -14.21 -12.18 -23.40
C GLY A 251 -15.12 -11.55 -22.34
N ILE A 252 -14.53 -10.76 -21.43
CA ILE A 252 -15.27 -10.12 -20.32
C ILE A 252 -15.12 -8.58 -20.30
N GLU A 253 -14.73 -7.96 -21.41
CA GLU A 253 -14.44 -6.52 -21.54
C GLU A 253 -15.58 -5.65 -21.05
N ASP A 254 -16.82 -6.00 -21.46
CA ASP A 254 -18.03 -5.25 -21.09
C ASP A 254 -18.36 -5.33 -19.58
N SER A 255 -17.59 -6.11 -18.83
CA SER A 255 -17.84 -6.36 -17.42
C SER A 255 -16.66 -5.95 -16.51
N VAL A 256 -15.63 -5.32 -17.08
CA VAL A 256 -14.46 -4.85 -16.31
C VAL A 256 -14.28 -3.35 -16.54
N ILE A 257 -14.30 -2.59 -15.46
CA ILE A 257 -14.13 -1.15 -15.47
C ILE A 257 -12.75 -0.80 -14.91
N PHE A 258 -11.95 -0.10 -15.71
CA PHE A 258 -10.66 0.45 -15.33
C PHE A 258 -10.84 1.94 -14.99
N SER A 259 -10.90 2.29 -13.71
CA SER A 259 -11.15 3.67 -13.27
C SER A 259 -9.90 4.55 -13.24
N GLY A 260 -8.72 3.96 -13.41
CA GLY A 260 -7.44 4.66 -13.21
C GLY A 260 -7.15 4.99 -11.75
N VAL A 261 -6.20 5.90 -11.52
CA VAL A 261 -5.87 6.39 -10.17
C VAL A 261 -6.96 7.35 -9.70
N ARG A 262 -7.47 7.12 -8.48
CA ARG A 262 -8.55 7.92 -7.89
C ARG A 262 -8.14 8.49 -6.52
N SER A 263 -8.52 9.72 -6.23
CA SER A 263 -8.36 10.34 -4.91
C SER A 263 -9.55 10.09 -3.98
N ASP A 264 -10.69 9.67 -4.53
CA ASP A 264 -11.97 9.44 -3.85
C ASP A 264 -12.26 7.95 -3.60
N VAL A 265 -11.23 7.18 -3.25
CA VAL A 265 -11.34 5.73 -2.99
C VAL A 265 -12.41 5.43 -1.94
N SER A 266 -12.53 6.24 -0.89
CA SER A 266 -13.56 6.09 0.15
C SER A 266 -14.97 6.13 -0.41
N ARG A 267 -15.25 6.99 -1.41
CA ARG A 267 -16.52 7.05 -2.11
C ARG A 267 -16.74 5.81 -2.98
N LEU A 268 -15.70 5.38 -3.71
CA LEU A 268 -15.77 4.19 -4.59
C LEU A 268 -16.09 2.91 -3.82
N LEU A 269 -15.52 2.73 -2.62
CA LEU A 269 -15.78 1.55 -1.78
C LEU A 269 -17.26 1.42 -1.41
N SER A 270 -17.99 2.52 -1.21
CA SER A 270 -19.44 2.48 -0.97
C SER A 270 -20.22 1.93 -2.17
N GLY A 271 -19.71 2.06 -3.38
CA GLY A 271 -20.33 1.54 -4.61
C GLY A 271 -20.20 0.04 -4.82
N MET A 272 -19.27 -0.62 -4.12
CA MET A 272 -18.96 -2.02 -4.26
C MET A 272 -19.87 -2.92 -3.40
N ASP A 273 -19.95 -4.20 -3.72
CA ASP A 273 -20.69 -5.23 -2.96
C ASP A 273 -19.74 -6.18 -2.23
N VAL A 274 -18.53 -6.40 -2.78
CA VAL A 274 -17.46 -7.21 -2.19
C VAL A 274 -16.10 -6.70 -2.65
N PHE A 275 -15.12 -6.74 -1.76
CA PHE A 275 -13.73 -6.39 -2.05
C PHE A 275 -12.90 -7.65 -2.18
N VAL A 276 -12.24 -7.86 -3.32
CA VAL A 276 -11.44 -9.06 -3.60
C VAL A 276 -9.97 -8.70 -3.73
N PHE A 277 -9.11 -9.38 -2.95
CA PHE A 277 -7.71 -8.98 -2.83
C PHE A 277 -6.75 -10.18 -2.79
N PRO A 278 -6.46 -10.82 -3.96
CA PRO A 278 -5.63 -12.01 -4.08
C PRO A 278 -4.12 -11.69 -4.16
N SER A 279 -3.65 -10.74 -3.35
CA SER A 279 -2.26 -10.31 -3.33
C SER A 279 -1.33 -11.46 -2.93
N LEU A 280 -0.13 -11.49 -3.51
CA LEU A 280 0.89 -12.50 -3.20
C LEU A 280 1.48 -12.32 -1.81
N TYR A 281 1.56 -11.10 -1.32
CA TYR A 281 2.08 -10.73 0.00
C TYR A 281 1.74 -9.27 0.32
N GLU A 282 1.57 -8.95 1.61
CA GLU A 282 1.34 -7.59 2.11
C GLU A 282 1.97 -7.43 3.50
N GLY A 283 2.39 -6.21 3.82
CA GLY A 283 2.78 -5.88 5.19
C GLY A 283 1.56 -5.60 6.08
N MET A 284 0.72 -4.68 5.66
CA MET A 284 -0.62 -4.35 6.16
C MET A 284 -1.33 -3.62 5.02
N PRO A 285 -2.29 -4.25 4.34
CA PRO A 285 -2.94 -3.65 3.16
C PRO A 285 -3.93 -2.56 3.57
N ASN A 286 -3.57 -1.29 3.33
CA ASN A 286 -4.44 -0.14 3.64
C ASN A 286 -5.82 -0.29 3.04
N THR A 287 -5.91 -0.73 1.80
CA THR A 287 -7.18 -0.83 1.06
C THR A 287 -8.12 -1.88 1.64
N VAL A 288 -7.60 -2.95 2.25
CA VAL A 288 -8.41 -3.93 3.00
C VAL A 288 -8.94 -3.32 4.30
N VAL A 289 -8.11 -2.54 5.00
CA VAL A 289 -8.55 -1.80 6.21
C VAL A 289 -9.62 -0.76 5.84
N GLU A 290 -9.43 -0.05 4.74
CA GLU A 290 -10.36 0.95 4.19
C GLU A 290 -11.71 0.32 3.78
N ALA A 291 -11.67 -0.83 3.12
CA ALA A 291 -12.88 -1.58 2.75
C ALA A 291 -13.66 -2.03 3.99
N GLN A 292 -12.97 -2.57 5.01
CA GLN A 292 -13.62 -2.95 6.27
C GLN A 292 -14.24 -1.75 6.99
N ALA A 293 -13.58 -0.59 6.99
CA ALA A 293 -14.12 0.62 7.60
C ALA A 293 -15.38 1.12 6.90
N THR A 294 -15.55 0.81 5.62
CA THR A 294 -16.79 1.10 4.85
C THR A 294 -17.87 0.01 5.09
N GLY A 295 -17.59 -1.01 5.90
CA GLY A 295 -18.48 -2.17 6.07
C GLY A 295 -18.53 -3.10 4.85
N LEU A 296 -17.58 -2.98 3.93
CA LEU A 296 -17.52 -3.77 2.69
C LEU A 296 -16.90 -5.14 2.97
N PRO A 297 -17.61 -6.26 2.72
CA PRO A 297 -17.08 -7.61 2.86
C PRO A 297 -15.82 -7.81 2.03
N CYS A 298 -14.81 -8.46 2.61
CA CYS A 298 -13.50 -8.65 2.00
C CYS A 298 -13.18 -10.14 1.84
N VAL A 299 -12.75 -10.55 0.66
CA VAL A 299 -12.18 -11.89 0.39
C VAL A 299 -10.73 -11.68 -0.02
N ILE A 300 -9.81 -12.16 0.81
CA ILE A 300 -8.39 -11.87 0.68
C ILE A 300 -7.55 -13.16 0.73
N SER A 301 -6.34 -13.07 0.18
CA SER A 301 -5.38 -14.18 0.20
C SER A 301 -4.91 -14.51 1.63
N ASP A 302 -4.70 -15.76 1.94
CA ASP A 302 -4.13 -16.26 3.20
C ASP A 302 -2.64 -15.93 3.38
N THR A 303 -1.97 -15.49 2.32
CA THR A 303 -0.60 -14.97 2.35
C THR A 303 -0.48 -13.59 3.01
N ILE A 304 -1.62 -12.95 3.27
CA ILE A 304 -1.72 -11.65 3.96
C ILE A 304 -1.79 -11.91 5.47
N THR A 305 -1.13 -11.03 6.24
CA THR A 305 -1.17 -11.11 7.71
C THR A 305 -2.60 -11.20 8.24
N LYS A 306 -2.82 -12.08 9.23
CA LYS A 306 -4.11 -12.20 9.91
C LYS A 306 -4.48 -10.92 10.68
N GLU A 307 -3.50 -10.08 11.03
CA GLU A 307 -3.71 -8.77 11.63
C GLU A 307 -4.52 -7.81 10.71
N ALA A 308 -4.62 -8.11 9.41
CA ALA A 308 -5.44 -7.35 8.46
C ALA A 308 -6.96 -7.54 8.67
N ALA A 309 -7.38 -8.61 9.31
CA ALA A 309 -8.78 -8.84 9.68
C ALA A 309 -9.10 -8.13 10.99
N ILE A 310 -9.49 -6.85 10.90
CA ILE A 310 -9.89 -6.01 12.05
C ILE A 310 -11.34 -6.26 12.42
N THR A 311 -12.14 -6.73 11.46
CA THR A 311 -13.57 -7.02 11.61
C THR A 311 -13.86 -8.47 11.21
N ASN A 312 -15.09 -8.95 11.47
CA ASN A 312 -15.53 -10.30 11.12
C ASN A 312 -16.07 -10.47 9.69
N ILE A 313 -15.94 -9.43 8.84
CA ILE A 313 -16.34 -9.47 7.43
C ILE A 313 -15.18 -9.77 6.46
N VAL A 314 -14.05 -10.24 6.99
CA VAL A 314 -12.89 -10.65 6.21
C VAL A 314 -12.84 -12.17 6.15
N GLU A 315 -12.81 -12.70 4.94
CA GLU A 315 -12.60 -14.12 4.65
C GLU A 315 -11.22 -14.33 4.02
N PHE A 316 -10.44 -15.24 4.59
CA PHE A 316 -9.15 -15.64 4.04
C PHE A 316 -9.32 -16.86 3.16
N VAL A 317 -8.79 -16.81 1.94
CA VAL A 317 -8.79 -17.92 1.00
C VAL A 317 -7.35 -18.26 0.63
N GLU A 318 -7.04 -19.56 0.63
CA GLU A 318 -5.73 -20.03 0.19
C GLU A 318 -5.45 -19.53 -1.25
N LEU A 319 -4.30 -18.89 -1.43
CA LEU A 319 -3.96 -18.22 -2.70
C LEU A 319 -3.98 -19.19 -3.89
N GLU A 320 -3.48 -20.41 -3.68
CA GLU A 320 -3.37 -21.44 -4.70
C GLU A 320 -4.71 -22.17 -4.98
N SER A 321 -5.73 -21.96 -4.14
CA SER A 321 -7.06 -22.49 -4.38
C SER A 321 -7.60 -22.11 -5.76
N SER A 322 -8.42 -23.00 -6.34
CA SER A 322 -9.03 -22.74 -7.65
C SER A 322 -9.90 -21.49 -7.66
N ALA A 323 -10.06 -20.86 -8.83
CA ALA A 323 -10.94 -19.71 -9.01
C ALA A 323 -12.40 -19.99 -8.59
N LYS A 324 -12.85 -21.25 -8.68
CA LYS A 324 -14.18 -21.69 -8.22
C LYS A 324 -14.33 -21.60 -6.69
N ILE A 325 -13.29 -21.97 -5.93
CA ILE A 325 -13.30 -21.86 -4.46
C ILE A 325 -13.37 -20.39 -4.06
N TRP A 326 -12.55 -19.55 -4.69
CA TRP A 326 -12.60 -18.10 -4.48
C TRP A 326 -13.99 -17.53 -4.80
N MET A 327 -14.58 -17.91 -5.93
CA MET A 327 -15.92 -17.48 -6.34
C MET A 327 -16.98 -17.89 -5.32
N SER A 328 -16.95 -19.12 -4.81
CA SER A 328 -17.88 -19.59 -3.77
C SER A 328 -17.75 -18.74 -2.50
N LYS A 329 -16.52 -18.46 -2.07
CA LYS A 329 -16.24 -17.62 -0.89
C LYS A 329 -16.67 -16.16 -1.09
N ILE A 330 -16.57 -15.62 -2.30
CA ILE A 330 -17.06 -14.27 -2.63
C ILE A 330 -18.59 -14.21 -2.45
N LEU A 331 -19.32 -15.17 -2.98
CA LEU A 331 -20.77 -15.21 -2.87
C LEU A 331 -21.22 -15.37 -1.40
N GLU A 332 -20.60 -16.28 -0.66
CA GLU A 332 -20.88 -16.50 0.78
C GLU A 332 -20.58 -15.24 1.62
N THR A 333 -19.42 -14.61 1.38
CA THR A 333 -18.96 -13.47 2.18
C THR A 333 -19.72 -12.19 1.88
N SER A 334 -20.17 -11.99 0.64
CA SER A 334 -20.92 -10.80 0.25
C SER A 334 -22.26 -10.63 0.97
N GLU A 335 -22.77 -11.70 1.58
CA GLU A 335 -23.97 -11.64 2.43
C GLU A 335 -23.69 -11.10 3.85
N LYS A 336 -22.41 -11.09 4.28
CA LYS A 336 -21.98 -10.57 5.58
C LYS A 336 -21.86 -9.05 5.55
N LYS A 337 -22.96 -8.31 5.66
CA LYS A 337 -22.90 -6.84 5.78
C LYS A 337 -22.68 -6.43 7.24
N LEU A 338 -21.68 -5.59 7.49
CA LEU A 338 -21.56 -4.82 8.73
C LEU A 338 -22.28 -3.48 8.53
N LEU A 339 -23.21 -3.17 9.42
CA LEU A 339 -23.64 -1.80 9.63
C LEU A 339 -22.51 -1.09 10.40
N VAL A 340 -21.63 -0.41 9.67
CA VAL A 340 -20.57 0.42 10.26
C VAL A 340 -21.07 1.87 10.16
N CYS A 341 -21.29 2.46 11.25
CA CYS A 341 -21.53 3.84 11.72
C CYS A 341 -22.74 3.94 12.61
#